data_98223b92b711ac5019618d0d083a2277
#
_entry.id   98223b92b711ac5019618d0d083a2277
#
_cell.length_a   1.000
_cell.length_b   1.000
_cell.length_c   1.000
_cell.angle_alpha   90.00
_cell.angle_beta   90.00
_cell.angle_gamma   90.00
#
_symmetry.space_group_name_H-M   'P 1'
#
loop_
_entity.id
_entity.type
_entity.pdbx_description
1 polymer ?
#
loop_
_entity_poly.entity_id
_entity_poly.type
_entity_poly.pdbx_seq_one_letter_code
_entity_poly.pdbx_strand_id
1 'polypeptide(L)'
;MSGNTLSYSIDTTKYIDRMLTVCKSQGLNINLDNPQTIQDKLCWLNIYDTNPLKVKCADKIKIHDYCKDVLGEDICVPIIKVYNNVSEINWDELPNQFVMKCNHGSGMNIICTDKSKLNKADAINKLNRWMKDDFAFRNGFEAHYHDITPKIYVETILGNGDIMDYKFWCFNGEPKLWTINNGNGHGDIMYYYMDGSKCNLYGVKDNESYQKPRHFQEMVNYANLLSNRFKFVRVDFYEVDGRVFLGELTFTPGAMTFKYKNDDDNIKVGSLLKL
;
A
#
# COMPACT_ATOMS: atom_id res chain seq x y z
N MET A 1 11.88 4.61 -33.83
CA MET A 1 12.74 4.81 -32.66
C MET A 1 12.14 4.02 -31.52
N SER A 2 12.70 2.83 -31.23
CA SER A 2 12.27 1.98 -30.11
C SER A 2 12.76 2.63 -28.84
N GLY A 3 11.86 3.38 -28.16
CA GLY A 3 12.11 3.84 -26.82
C GLY A 3 12.32 2.63 -25.92
N ASN A 4 13.49 2.52 -25.28
CA ASN A 4 13.73 1.62 -24.16
C ASN A 4 12.67 1.94 -23.09
N THR A 5 11.58 1.20 -23.07
CA THR A 5 10.64 1.23 -21.96
C THR A 5 11.40 0.64 -20.77
N LEU A 6 11.79 1.50 -19.84
CA LEU A 6 12.36 1.07 -18.57
C LEU A 6 11.37 0.08 -17.95
N SER A 7 11.80 -1.14 -17.70
CA SER A 7 11.04 -2.20 -17.03
C SER A 7 11.71 -2.54 -15.70
N TYR A 8 11.11 -3.41 -14.92
CA TYR A 8 11.75 -3.95 -13.70
C TYR A 8 13.05 -4.70 -14.08
N SER A 9 13.98 -4.77 -13.12
CA SER A 9 15.25 -5.52 -13.32
C SER A 9 15.03 -7.03 -13.43
N ILE A 10 13.87 -7.51 -12.97
CA ILE A 10 13.47 -8.92 -12.93
C ILE A 10 12.48 -9.24 -14.06
N ASP A 11 12.65 -10.40 -14.70
CA ASP A 11 11.67 -10.96 -15.64
C ASP A 11 10.49 -11.56 -14.85
N THR A 12 9.42 -10.79 -14.76
CA THR A 12 8.23 -11.13 -13.98
C THR A 12 7.52 -12.38 -14.45
N THR A 13 7.65 -12.72 -15.76
CA THR A 13 6.97 -13.90 -16.34
C THR A 13 7.47 -15.21 -15.77
N LYS A 14 8.72 -15.26 -15.27
CA LYS A 14 9.29 -16.43 -14.60
C LYS A 14 8.64 -16.78 -13.26
N TYR A 15 7.85 -15.87 -12.71
CA TYR A 15 7.24 -16.02 -11.38
C TYR A 15 5.72 -16.20 -11.42
N ILE A 16 5.14 -16.39 -12.62
CA ILE A 16 3.71 -16.64 -12.81
C ILE A 16 3.26 -17.84 -11.96
N ASP A 17 3.93 -18.99 -12.10
CA ASP A 17 3.57 -20.22 -11.38
C ASP A 17 3.63 -20.04 -9.87
N ARG A 18 4.62 -19.31 -9.36
CA ARG A 18 4.74 -18.99 -7.94
C ARG A 18 3.55 -18.17 -7.46
N MET A 19 3.19 -17.11 -8.17
CA MET A 19 2.04 -16.26 -7.86
C MET A 19 0.74 -17.06 -7.89
N LEU A 20 0.51 -17.83 -8.97
CA LEU A 20 -0.69 -18.64 -9.14
C LEU A 20 -0.82 -19.73 -8.06
N THR A 21 0.30 -20.34 -7.64
CA THR A 21 0.31 -21.34 -6.56
C THR A 21 -0.17 -20.73 -5.24
N VAL A 22 0.28 -19.51 -4.90
CA VAL A 22 -0.18 -18.83 -3.69
C VAL A 22 -1.65 -18.43 -3.80
N CYS A 23 -2.08 -17.87 -4.93
CA CYS A 23 -3.51 -17.56 -5.17
C CYS A 23 -4.38 -18.82 -5.01
N LYS A 24 -3.97 -19.95 -5.60
CA LYS A 24 -4.68 -21.22 -5.50
C LYS A 24 -4.76 -21.75 -4.05
N SER A 25 -3.69 -21.61 -3.27
CA SER A 25 -3.69 -21.98 -1.85
C SER A 25 -4.69 -21.18 -1.01
N GLN A 26 -5.02 -19.98 -1.46
CA GLN A 26 -6.07 -19.12 -0.89
C GLN A 26 -7.45 -19.36 -1.55
N GLY A 27 -7.55 -20.39 -2.42
CA GLY A 27 -8.77 -20.80 -3.12
C GLY A 27 -9.21 -19.83 -4.22
N LEU A 28 -8.27 -19.13 -4.88
CA LEU A 28 -8.48 -18.31 -6.06
C LEU A 28 -8.02 -19.07 -7.31
N ASN A 29 -8.85 -19.09 -8.35
CA ASN A 29 -8.49 -19.55 -9.67
C ASN A 29 -8.28 -18.36 -10.59
N ILE A 30 -7.04 -17.94 -10.76
CA ILE A 30 -6.67 -16.76 -11.54
C ILE A 30 -6.62 -17.12 -13.03
N ASN A 31 -7.28 -16.31 -13.86
CA ASN A 31 -7.26 -16.41 -15.31
C ASN A 31 -6.50 -15.21 -15.91
N LEU A 32 -5.25 -15.44 -16.31
CA LEU A 32 -4.42 -14.39 -16.94
C LEU A 32 -4.69 -14.22 -18.43
N ASP A 33 -5.26 -15.22 -19.10
CA ASP A 33 -5.55 -15.17 -20.56
C ASP A 33 -6.82 -14.36 -20.86
N ASN A 34 -7.80 -14.42 -19.96
CA ASN A 34 -9.06 -13.65 -20.06
C ASN A 34 -9.46 -13.10 -18.68
N PRO A 35 -8.73 -12.10 -18.14
CA PRO A 35 -8.95 -11.59 -16.79
C PRO A 35 -10.29 -10.86 -16.68
N GLN A 36 -11.17 -11.35 -15.80
CA GLN A 36 -12.49 -10.77 -15.54
C GLN A 36 -12.61 -10.24 -14.13
N THR A 37 -12.17 -11.01 -13.14
CA THR A 37 -12.23 -10.62 -11.73
C THR A 37 -11.19 -9.55 -11.40
N ILE A 38 -11.38 -8.84 -10.29
CA ILE A 38 -10.37 -7.87 -9.84
C ILE A 38 -9.04 -8.56 -9.52
N GLN A 39 -9.08 -9.78 -8.98
CA GLN A 39 -7.88 -10.56 -8.67
C GLN A 39 -7.14 -10.97 -9.94
N ASP A 40 -7.85 -11.44 -10.98
CA ASP A 40 -7.25 -11.75 -12.29
C ASP A 40 -6.49 -10.55 -12.84
N LYS A 41 -7.15 -9.37 -12.81
CA LYS A 41 -6.61 -8.14 -13.38
C LYS A 41 -5.44 -7.59 -12.57
N LEU A 42 -5.48 -7.68 -11.24
CA LEU A 42 -4.35 -7.29 -10.40
C LEU A 42 -3.14 -8.22 -10.60
N CYS A 43 -3.37 -9.54 -10.68
CA CYS A 43 -2.33 -10.51 -11.01
C CYS A 43 -1.75 -10.24 -12.40
N TRP A 44 -2.61 -9.94 -13.38
CA TRP A 44 -2.17 -9.57 -14.73
C TRP A 44 -1.29 -8.31 -14.70
N LEU A 45 -1.72 -7.23 -14.02
CA LEU A 45 -0.94 -6.00 -13.87
C LEU A 45 0.39 -6.21 -13.15
N ASN A 46 0.42 -7.10 -12.17
CA ASN A 46 1.66 -7.41 -11.44
C ASN A 46 2.71 -8.08 -12.33
N ILE A 47 2.28 -8.86 -13.33
CA ILE A 47 3.16 -9.57 -14.26
C ILE A 47 3.50 -8.70 -15.49
N TYR A 48 2.51 -8.06 -16.11
CA TYR A 48 2.66 -7.47 -17.43
C TYR A 48 2.77 -5.94 -17.45
N ASP A 49 2.38 -5.26 -16.37
CA ASP A 49 2.55 -3.81 -16.24
C ASP A 49 3.76 -3.47 -15.37
N THR A 50 4.95 -3.61 -15.95
CA THR A 50 6.26 -3.41 -15.29
C THR A 50 6.70 -1.94 -15.27
N ASN A 51 5.76 -1.01 -15.08
CA ASN A 51 6.05 0.42 -14.98
C ASN A 51 6.97 0.73 -13.78
N PRO A 52 8.21 1.23 -13.99
CA PRO A 52 9.17 1.48 -12.92
C PRO A 52 8.72 2.59 -11.96
N LEU A 53 7.75 3.41 -12.35
CA LEU A 53 7.16 4.39 -11.44
C LEU A 53 6.49 3.72 -10.24
N LYS A 54 6.00 2.47 -10.38
CA LYS A 54 5.45 1.70 -9.25
C LYS A 54 6.52 1.42 -8.19
N VAL A 55 7.77 1.15 -8.61
CA VAL A 55 8.90 0.97 -7.69
C VAL A 55 9.16 2.25 -6.89
N LYS A 56 9.23 3.41 -7.58
CA LYS A 56 9.39 4.72 -6.91
C LYS A 56 8.28 4.97 -5.90
N CYS A 57 7.02 4.68 -6.28
CA CYS A 57 5.85 4.98 -5.46
C CYS A 57 5.58 3.98 -4.34
N ALA A 58 6.05 2.74 -4.46
CA ALA A 58 5.99 1.74 -3.38
C ALA A 58 7.12 1.90 -2.35
N ASP A 59 8.23 2.54 -2.73
CA ASP A 59 9.31 2.92 -1.83
C ASP A 59 8.83 4.05 -0.90
N LYS A 60 8.69 3.75 0.39
CA LYS A 60 8.15 4.65 1.41
C LYS A 60 9.00 5.91 1.68
N ILE A 61 10.21 5.96 1.12
CA ILE A 61 11.06 7.16 1.14
C ILE A 61 10.89 7.95 -0.16
N LYS A 62 10.94 7.29 -1.32
CA LYS A 62 10.88 7.96 -2.62
C LYS A 62 9.49 8.48 -2.99
N ILE A 63 8.44 7.99 -2.33
CA ILE A 63 7.07 8.47 -2.51
C ILE A 63 6.94 9.97 -2.16
N HIS A 64 7.75 10.49 -1.25
CA HIS A 64 7.80 11.91 -0.90
C HIS A 64 8.14 12.79 -2.12
N ASP A 65 9.11 12.37 -2.93
CA ASP A 65 9.46 13.06 -4.16
C ASP A 65 8.33 12.99 -5.20
N TYR A 66 7.64 11.83 -5.27
CA TYR A 66 6.49 11.69 -6.16
C TYR A 66 5.32 12.63 -5.75
N CYS A 67 5.04 12.73 -4.45
CA CYS A 67 4.03 13.67 -3.95
C CYS A 67 4.37 15.11 -4.32
N LYS A 68 5.60 15.56 -4.07
CA LYS A 68 6.04 16.91 -4.45
C LYS A 68 5.93 17.17 -5.94
N ASP A 69 6.33 16.20 -6.76
CA ASP A 69 6.29 16.30 -8.23
C ASP A 69 4.84 16.43 -8.76
N VAL A 70 3.89 15.74 -8.13
CA VAL A 70 2.50 15.64 -8.62
C VAL A 70 1.58 16.66 -7.97
N LEU A 71 1.71 16.88 -6.66
CA LEU A 71 0.83 17.75 -5.88
C LEU A 71 1.39 19.17 -5.67
N GLY A 72 2.70 19.37 -5.90
CA GLY A 72 3.40 20.63 -5.55
C GLY A 72 3.76 20.71 -4.06
N GLU A 73 3.38 19.74 -3.26
CA GLU A 73 3.63 19.67 -1.82
C GLU A 73 3.87 18.22 -1.34
N ASP A 74 4.49 18.10 -0.17
CA ASP A 74 4.72 16.80 0.48
C ASP A 74 3.67 16.58 1.57
N ILE A 75 2.71 15.72 1.27
CA ILE A 75 1.66 15.33 2.22
C ILE A 75 1.95 13.97 2.93
N CYS A 76 3.13 13.41 2.72
CA CYS A 76 3.51 12.18 3.41
C CYS A 76 3.77 12.43 4.90
N VAL A 77 3.75 11.34 5.69
CA VAL A 77 4.13 11.42 7.11
C VAL A 77 5.58 11.86 7.22
N PRO A 78 5.92 12.92 8.00
CA PRO A 78 7.27 13.45 8.02
C PRO A 78 8.34 12.45 8.44
N ILE A 79 9.38 12.29 7.62
CA ILE A 79 10.56 11.48 7.94
C ILE A 79 11.54 12.30 8.78
N ILE A 80 11.94 11.74 9.92
CA ILE A 80 12.91 12.32 10.85
C ILE A 80 14.33 11.99 10.41
N LYS A 81 14.58 10.70 10.06
CA LYS A 81 15.92 10.20 9.74
C LYS A 81 15.83 9.00 8.79
N VAL A 82 16.87 8.83 7.97
CA VAL A 82 17.06 7.67 7.08
C VAL A 82 18.42 7.05 7.35
N TYR A 83 18.50 5.71 7.35
CA TYR A 83 19.72 4.93 7.55
C TYR A 83 19.85 3.86 6.45
N ASN A 84 21.08 3.61 5.98
CA ASN A 84 21.33 2.55 4.99
C ASN A 84 21.45 1.17 5.63
N ASN A 85 21.81 1.11 6.92
CA ASN A 85 21.91 -0.15 7.66
C ASN A 85 21.72 0.08 9.17
N VAL A 86 21.55 -1.01 9.91
CA VAL A 86 21.23 -0.97 11.34
C VAL A 86 22.36 -0.38 12.19
N SER A 87 23.62 -0.53 11.76
CA SER A 87 24.78 -0.01 12.53
C SER A 87 24.90 1.51 12.48
N GLU A 88 24.21 2.18 11.55
CA GLU A 88 24.17 3.64 11.46
C GLU A 88 23.21 4.28 12.47
N ILE A 89 22.35 3.48 13.13
CA ILE A 89 21.30 4.02 13.99
C ILE A 89 21.90 4.57 15.29
N ASN A 90 21.89 5.90 15.43
CA ASN A 90 22.16 6.54 16.71
C ASN A 90 20.87 6.63 17.53
N TRP A 91 20.68 5.65 18.43
CA TRP A 91 19.49 5.52 19.26
C TRP A 91 19.29 6.71 20.22
N ASP A 92 20.36 7.38 20.61
CA ASP A 92 20.30 8.50 21.57
C ASP A 92 19.75 9.76 20.93
N GLU A 93 19.99 9.96 19.63
CA GLU A 93 19.44 11.07 18.84
C GLU A 93 17.95 10.92 18.47
N LEU A 94 17.38 9.72 18.61
CA LEU A 94 15.97 9.51 18.30
C LEU A 94 15.06 10.19 19.34
N PRO A 95 13.91 10.75 18.92
CA PRO A 95 12.93 11.32 19.84
C PRO A 95 12.39 10.25 20.81
N ASN A 96 11.63 10.67 21.83
CA ASN A 96 11.02 9.72 22.76
C ASN A 96 9.95 8.84 22.11
N GLN A 97 9.27 9.38 21.09
CA GLN A 97 8.21 8.69 20.35
C GLN A 97 8.51 8.74 18.85
N PHE A 98 8.42 7.61 18.18
CA PHE A 98 8.66 7.49 16.74
C PHE A 98 8.10 6.17 16.19
N VAL A 99 7.98 6.09 14.86
CA VAL A 99 7.82 4.84 14.14
C VAL A 99 9.06 4.59 13.30
N MET A 100 9.67 3.41 13.45
CA MET A 100 10.81 2.99 12.63
C MET A 100 10.38 1.91 11.68
N LYS A 101 10.69 2.05 10.40
CA LYS A 101 10.21 1.18 9.31
C LYS A 101 11.33 0.83 8.34
N CYS A 102 11.13 -0.24 7.55
CA CYS A 102 11.85 -0.45 6.30
C CYS A 102 11.01 0.05 5.12
N ASN A 103 11.67 0.62 4.10
CA ASN A 103 10.99 1.28 2.96
C ASN A 103 10.44 0.31 1.90
N HIS A 104 10.94 -0.93 1.84
CA HIS A 104 10.80 -1.87 0.73
C HIS A 104 9.78 -3.00 0.93
N GLY A 105 8.78 -2.78 1.77
CA GLY A 105 7.77 -3.81 2.04
C GLY A 105 6.63 -3.33 2.92
N SER A 106 5.77 -4.24 3.36
CA SER A 106 4.63 -3.99 4.25
C SER A 106 4.80 -4.71 5.58
N GLY A 107 4.24 -4.15 6.67
CA GLY A 107 4.30 -4.73 8.00
C GLY A 107 5.68 -4.70 8.67
N MET A 108 6.65 -4.02 8.08
CA MET A 108 8.00 -3.85 8.61
C MET A 108 8.10 -2.58 9.46
N ASN A 109 7.40 -2.53 10.60
CA ASN A 109 7.34 -1.36 11.47
C ASN A 109 7.59 -1.71 12.94
N ILE A 110 8.20 -0.76 13.65
CA ILE A 110 8.45 -0.75 15.09
C ILE A 110 7.86 0.55 15.62
N ILE A 111 6.78 0.48 16.37
CA ILE A 111 6.14 1.64 16.99
C ILE A 111 6.77 1.82 18.38
N CYS A 112 7.38 2.97 18.61
CA CYS A 112 7.99 3.34 19.87
C CYS A 112 7.23 4.51 20.50
N THR A 113 6.40 4.25 21.48
CA THR A 113 5.64 5.26 22.23
C THR A 113 6.40 5.80 23.45
N ASP A 114 7.48 5.11 23.86
CA ASP A 114 8.37 5.50 24.94
C ASP A 114 9.74 4.85 24.72
N LYS A 115 10.73 5.66 24.35
CA LYS A 115 12.09 5.18 24.06
C LYS A 115 12.75 4.48 25.25
N SER A 116 12.41 4.86 26.48
CA SER A 116 12.97 4.23 27.69
C SER A 116 12.53 2.77 27.87
N LYS A 117 11.40 2.39 27.24
CA LYS A 117 10.83 1.03 27.27
C LYS A 117 11.15 0.22 26.02
N LEU A 118 11.82 0.82 25.02
CA LEU A 118 12.14 0.14 23.77
C LEU A 118 13.14 -0.98 24.00
N ASN A 119 12.77 -2.21 23.60
CA ASN A 119 13.73 -3.32 23.51
C ASN A 119 14.62 -3.13 22.27
N LYS A 120 15.74 -2.42 22.42
CA LYS A 120 16.69 -2.14 21.33
C LYS A 120 17.21 -3.42 20.68
N ALA A 121 17.46 -4.48 21.45
CA ALA A 121 17.99 -5.75 20.91
C ALA A 121 16.96 -6.43 19.98
N ASP A 122 15.69 -6.47 20.37
CA ASP A 122 14.61 -6.98 19.52
C ASP A 122 14.44 -6.14 18.26
N ALA A 123 14.45 -4.81 18.39
CA ALA A 123 14.39 -3.89 17.27
C ALA A 123 15.52 -4.11 16.25
N ILE A 124 16.77 -4.22 16.72
CA ILE A 124 17.95 -4.52 15.91
C ILE A 124 17.79 -5.85 15.18
N ASN A 125 17.33 -6.90 15.88
CA ASN A 125 17.12 -8.23 15.27
C ASN A 125 16.05 -8.20 14.18
N LYS A 126 14.92 -7.52 14.41
CA LYS A 126 13.86 -7.33 13.41
C LYS A 126 14.38 -6.60 12.17
N LEU A 127 15.04 -5.46 12.38
CA LEU A 127 15.58 -4.65 11.28
C LEU A 127 16.60 -5.41 10.46
N ASN A 128 17.56 -6.11 11.10
CA ASN A 128 18.57 -6.92 10.40
C ASN A 128 17.94 -8.03 9.54
N ARG A 129 16.83 -8.63 10.01
CA ARG A 129 16.08 -9.62 9.24
C ARG A 129 15.38 -8.97 8.06
N TRP A 130 14.64 -7.86 8.29
CA TRP A 130 13.89 -7.16 7.24
C TRP A 130 14.80 -6.61 6.15
N MET A 131 15.94 -6.02 6.50
CA MET A 131 16.92 -5.48 5.54
C MET A 131 17.51 -6.51 4.58
N LYS A 132 17.41 -7.80 4.92
CA LYS A 132 17.88 -8.93 4.07
C LYS A 132 16.76 -9.56 3.25
N ASP A 133 15.50 -9.18 3.52
CA ASP A 133 14.34 -9.79 2.92
C ASP A 133 14.06 -9.14 1.54
N ASP A 134 13.89 -9.96 0.52
CA ASP A 134 13.28 -9.51 -0.73
C ASP A 134 11.76 -9.66 -0.59
N PHE A 135 11.12 -8.54 -0.25
CA PHE A 135 9.68 -8.53 0.03
C PHE A 135 8.84 -9.00 -1.16
N ALA A 136 9.33 -8.84 -2.40
CA ALA A 136 8.63 -9.28 -3.60
C ALA A 136 8.21 -10.77 -3.52
N PHE A 137 8.96 -11.60 -2.78
CA PHE A 137 8.72 -13.04 -2.67
C PHE A 137 8.05 -13.47 -1.37
N ARG A 138 7.70 -12.55 -0.48
CA ARG A 138 7.19 -12.91 0.85
C ARG A 138 5.78 -13.54 0.79
N ASN A 139 4.88 -12.96 0.00
CA ASN A 139 3.47 -13.35 -0.08
C ASN A 139 3.09 -13.87 -1.48
N GLY A 140 3.96 -14.63 -2.09
CA GLY A 140 3.82 -15.08 -3.47
C GLY A 140 4.77 -14.32 -4.37
N PHE A 141 4.28 -13.33 -5.10
CA PHE A 141 5.12 -12.47 -5.93
C PHE A 141 4.47 -11.08 -6.11
N GLU A 142 5.11 -10.06 -5.58
CA GLU A 142 4.72 -8.65 -5.68
C GLU A 142 5.86 -7.87 -6.36
N ALA A 143 5.89 -7.89 -7.69
CA ALA A 143 7.05 -7.57 -8.52
C ALA A 143 7.73 -6.22 -8.24
N HIS A 144 6.94 -5.17 -7.99
CA HIS A 144 7.42 -3.80 -7.82
C HIS A 144 8.29 -3.59 -6.55
N TYR A 145 8.25 -4.52 -5.58
CA TYR A 145 9.11 -4.42 -4.38
C TYR A 145 10.55 -4.88 -4.64
N HIS A 146 10.79 -5.73 -5.65
CA HIS A 146 12.11 -6.30 -5.93
C HIS A 146 13.20 -5.25 -6.16
N ASP A 147 12.89 -4.18 -6.88
CA ASP A 147 13.85 -3.14 -7.26
C ASP A 147 14.01 -2.02 -6.23
N ILE A 148 13.36 -2.14 -5.07
CA ILE A 148 13.50 -1.16 -4.00
C ILE A 148 14.76 -1.46 -3.19
N THR A 149 15.73 -0.55 -3.21
CA THR A 149 16.92 -0.65 -2.35
C THR A 149 16.51 -0.52 -0.89
N PRO A 150 16.75 -1.56 -0.04
CA PRO A 150 16.37 -1.53 1.35
C PRO A 150 17.03 -0.39 2.13
N LYS A 151 16.21 0.33 2.91
CA LYS A 151 16.63 1.36 3.87
C LYS A 151 15.75 1.30 5.10
N ILE A 152 16.28 1.81 6.21
CA ILE A 152 15.54 2.05 7.44
C ILE A 152 15.22 3.53 7.51
N TYR A 153 14.00 3.88 7.89
CA TYR A 153 13.65 5.27 8.15
C TYR A 153 12.84 5.40 9.43
N VAL A 154 12.89 6.58 9.99
CA VAL A 154 12.16 6.97 11.20
C VAL A 154 11.22 8.09 10.85
N GLU A 155 9.96 7.95 11.23
CA GLU A 155 8.93 8.97 11.01
C GLU A 155 8.27 9.36 12.34
N THR A 156 7.56 10.48 12.32
CA THR A 156 6.77 10.95 13.47
C THR A 156 5.59 10.01 13.72
N ILE A 157 5.21 9.82 14.99
CA ILE A 157 3.91 9.24 15.31
C ILE A 157 2.84 10.28 15.03
N LEU A 158 1.83 9.92 14.25
CA LEU A 158 0.66 10.75 14.04
C LEU A 158 -0.38 10.48 15.14
N GLY A 159 -0.98 11.53 15.67
CA GLY A 159 -2.07 11.44 16.66
C GLY A 159 -1.72 10.66 17.91
N ASN A 160 -2.74 10.15 18.58
CA ASN A 160 -2.62 9.38 19.84
C ASN A 160 -2.67 7.85 19.64
N GLY A 161 -2.51 7.36 18.40
CA GLY A 161 -2.46 5.92 18.09
C GLY A 161 -3.72 5.34 17.45
N ASP A 162 -4.89 5.93 17.64
CA ASP A 162 -6.14 5.51 16.97
C ASP A 162 -6.36 6.36 15.72
N ILE A 163 -5.63 6.02 14.65
CA ILE A 163 -5.72 6.74 13.37
C ILE A 163 -6.62 5.96 12.42
N MET A 164 -7.62 6.65 11.87
CA MET A 164 -8.43 6.10 10.79
C MET A 164 -7.64 6.07 9.49
N ASP A 165 -7.64 4.94 8.83
CA ASP A 165 -6.96 4.68 7.57
C ASP A 165 -8.00 4.65 6.45
N TYR A 166 -7.98 5.69 5.60
CA TYR A 166 -8.92 5.89 4.48
C TYR A 166 -8.25 5.44 3.19
N LYS A 167 -8.80 4.41 2.54
CA LYS A 167 -8.20 3.77 1.37
C LYS A 167 -9.04 4.02 0.13
N PHE A 168 -8.49 4.73 -0.83
CA PHE A 168 -9.14 5.02 -2.10
C PHE A 168 -8.66 4.06 -3.18
N TRP A 169 -9.57 3.26 -3.71
CA TRP A 169 -9.33 2.33 -4.80
C TRP A 169 -9.49 3.06 -6.12
N CYS A 170 -8.37 3.32 -6.78
CA CYS A 170 -8.31 4.09 -8.02
C CYS A 170 -8.13 3.15 -9.21
N PHE A 171 -9.01 3.30 -10.19
CA PHE A 171 -9.03 2.50 -11.41
C PHE A 171 -8.85 3.43 -12.61
N ASN A 172 -7.84 3.18 -13.44
CA ASN A 172 -7.50 3.98 -14.61
C ASN A 172 -7.38 5.49 -14.31
N GLY A 173 -6.75 5.81 -13.19
CA GLY A 173 -6.50 7.19 -12.76
C GLY A 173 -7.64 7.85 -11.98
N GLU A 174 -8.72 7.13 -11.65
CA GLU A 174 -9.87 7.71 -10.96
C GLU A 174 -10.26 6.88 -9.72
N PRO A 175 -10.47 7.49 -8.54
CA PRO A 175 -11.03 6.81 -7.37
C PRO A 175 -12.49 6.43 -7.65
N LYS A 176 -12.83 5.14 -7.50
CA LYS A 176 -14.19 4.61 -7.70
C LYS A 176 -14.81 4.06 -6.42
N LEU A 177 -13.98 3.56 -5.53
CA LEU A 177 -14.40 3.01 -4.25
C LEU A 177 -13.48 3.56 -3.15
N TRP A 178 -13.99 3.63 -1.94
CA TRP A 178 -13.16 3.91 -0.77
C TRP A 178 -13.55 3.02 0.41
N THR A 179 -12.59 2.78 1.30
CA THR A 179 -12.77 1.93 2.48
C THR A 179 -12.20 2.64 3.70
N ILE A 180 -12.68 2.27 4.87
CA ILE A 180 -12.16 2.72 6.16
C ILE A 180 -11.66 1.50 6.93
N ASN A 181 -10.50 1.66 7.57
CA ASN A 181 -9.97 0.71 8.52
C ASN A 181 -9.68 1.43 9.84
N ASN A 182 -10.15 0.89 10.96
CA ASN A 182 -9.97 1.47 12.29
C ASN A 182 -8.59 1.19 12.92
N GLY A 183 -7.55 0.98 12.12
CA GLY A 183 -6.16 0.83 12.58
C GLY A 183 -5.83 -0.52 13.25
N ASN A 184 -6.80 -1.27 13.73
CA ASN A 184 -6.57 -2.52 14.46
C ASN A 184 -6.44 -3.76 13.55
N GLY A 185 -6.45 -3.59 12.23
CA GLY A 185 -6.10 -4.63 11.24
C GLY A 185 -7.05 -5.83 11.11
N HIS A 186 -8.06 -5.97 11.97
CA HIS A 186 -8.91 -7.15 12.10
C HIS A 186 -10.42 -6.85 12.08
N GLY A 187 -10.82 -5.67 11.60
CA GLY A 187 -12.23 -5.32 11.44
C GLY A 187 -12.76 -5.64 10.03
N ASP A 188 -14.06 -5.83 9.92
CA ASP A 188 -14.74 -5.92 8.64
C ASP A 188 -14.50 -4.64 7.83
N ILE A 189 -13.96 -4.76 6.63
CA ILE A 189 -13.69 -3.62 5.75
C ILE A 189 -14.98 -3.23 5.05
N MET A 190 -15.44 -1.99 5.31
CA MET A 190 -16.61 -1.43 4.61
C MET A 190 -16.15 -0.71 3.33
N TYR A 191 -16.80 -1.06 2.23
CA TYR A 191 -16.62 -0.39 0.96
C TYR A 191 -17.75 0.61 0.71
N TYR A 192 -17.38 1.77 0.19
CA TYR A 192 -18.30 2.82 -0.20
C TYR A 192 -18.05 3.24 -1.64
N TYR A 193 -19.11 3.60 -2.36
CA TYR A 193 -18.98 4.35 -3.60
C TYR A 193 -18.62 5.81 -3.32
N MET A 194 -18.17 6.53 -4.34
CA MET A 194 -17.73 7.93 -4.17
C MET A 194 -18.86 8.89 -3.75
N ASP A 195 -20.11 8.55 -4.03
CA ASP A 195 -21.31 9.26 -3.54
C ASP A 195 -21.58 9.04 -2.03
N GLY A 196 -20.89 8.09 -1.42
CA GLY A 196 -21.03 7.72 -0.01
C GLY A 196 -22.04 6.62 0.25
N SER A 197 -22.70 6.08 -0.78
CA SER A 197 -23.55 4.90 -0.64
C SER A 197 -22.68 3.68 -0.30
N LYS A 198 -23.20 2.79 0.56
CA LYS A 198 -22.51 1.56 0.95
C LYS A 198 -22.41 0.59 -0.23
N CYS A 199 -21.26 0.03 -0.41
CA CYS A 199 -21.02 -1.04 -1.37
C CYS A 199 -20.94 -2.37 -0.60
N ASN A 200 -21.97 -3.20 -0.69
CA ASN A 200 -22.09 -4.47 0.05
C ASN A 200 -21.18 -5.59 -0.53
N LEU A 201 -19.94 -5.26 -0.88
CA LEU A 201 -18.98 -6.21 -1.44
C LEU A 201 -18.35 -7.12 -0.36
N TYR A 202 -18.42 -6.74 0.90
CA TYR A 202 -17.91 -7.50 2.04
C TYR A 202 -18.99 -7.68 3.09
N GLY A 203 -19.01 -8.84 3.75
CA GLY A 203 -20.05 -9.21 4.71
C GLY A 203 -20.04 -8.45 6.00
N VAL A 204 -20.11 -7.17 5.94
CA VAL A 204 -20.19 -6.31 7.11
C VAL A 204 -21.54 -6.45 7.77
N LYS A 205 -21.56 -6.56 9.09
CA LYS A 205 -22.79 -6.42 9.89
C LYS A 205 -23.33 -5.01 9.68
N ASP A 206 -24.60 -4.88 9.33
CA ASP A 206 -25.30 -3.65 8.95
C ASP A 206 -25.28 -2.49 9.98
N ASN A 207 -24.62 -2.66 11.13
CA ASN A 207 -24.77 -1.78 12.28
C ASN A 207 -23.71 -0.69 12.43
N GLU A 208 -22.67 -0.67 11.58
CA GLU A 208 -21.63 0.35 11.68
C GLU A 208 -21.68 1.30 10.48
N SER A 209 -22.16 2.53 10.70
CA SER A 209 -22.04 3.61 9.73
C SER A 209 -20.82 4.44 10.07
N TYR A 210 -19.75 4.32 9.28
CA TYR A 210 -18.64 5.27 9.38
C TYR A 210 -19.00 6.56 8.65
N GLN A 211 -18.63 7.69 9.25
CA GLN A 211 -18.81 9.00 8.59
C GLN A 211 -17.66 9.26 7.63
N LYS A 212 -17.97 9.96 6.54
CA LYS A 212 -16.93 10.51 5.65
C LYS A 212 -15.94 11.34 6.46
N PRO A 213 -14.62 11.28 6.16
CA PRO A 213 -13.64 12.16 6.80
C PRO A 213 -13.97 13.63 6.48
N ARG A 214 -13.59 14.54 7.37
CA ARG A 214 -13.83 15.98 7.19
C ARG A 214 -13.20 16.49 5.88
N HIS A 215 -12.01 15.98 5.52
CA HIS A 215 -11.26 16.38 4.33
C HIS A 215 -11.46 15.40 3.16
N PHE A 216 -12.64 14.75 3.07
CA PHE A 216 -12.93 13.76 2.03
C PHE A 216 -12.67 14.28 0.61
N GLN A 217 -13.14 15.50 0.30
CA GLN A 217 -12.96 16.08 -1.04
C GLN A 217 -11.50 16.35 -1.38
N GLU A 218 -10.70 16.76 -0.40
CA GLU A 218 -9.26 16.92 -0.53
C GLU A 218 -8.58 15.59 -0.81
N MET A 219 -8.93 14.52 -0.07
CA MET A 219 -8.46 13.15 -0.33
C MET A 219 -8.83 12.66 -1.72
N VAL A 220 -10.05 12.95 -2.20
CA VAL A 220 -10.48 12.62 -3.58
C VAL A 220 -9.62 13.33 -4.61
N ASN A 221 -9.33 14.61 -4.41
CA ASN A 221 -8.49 15.41 -5.31
C ASN A 221 -7.06 14.86 -5.35
N TYR A 222 -6.48 14.58 -4.18
CA TYR A 222 -5.15 13.95 -4.09
C TYR A 222 -5.14 12.56 -4.71
N ALA A 223 -6.16 11.74 -4.47
CA ALA A 223 -6.27 10.39 -5.05
C ALA A 223 -6.32 10.45 -6.59
N ASN A 224 -7.09 11.38 -7.18
CA ASN A 224 -7.12 11.59 -8.63
C ASN A 224 -5.73 11.95 -9.18
N LEU A 225 -5.04 12.93 -8.57
CA LEU A 225 -3.74 13.38 -9.04
C LEU A 225 -2.67 12.29 -8.90
N LEU A 226 -2.62 11.62 -7.74
CA LEU A 226 -1.63 10.58 -7.44
C LEU A 226 -1.85 9.31 -8.27
N SER A 227 -3.09 8.98 -8.63
CA SER A 227 -3.41 7.75 -9.39
C SER A 227 -3.33 7.89 -10.90
N ASN A 228 -3.30 9.09 -11.44
CA ASN A 228 -3.47 9.39 -12.87
C ASN A 228 -2.50 8.65 -13.81
N ARG A 229 -1.34 8.21 -13.32
CA ARG A 229 -0.30 7.49 -14.11
C ARG A 229 -0.39 5.97 -14.01
N PHE A 230 -1.41 5.43 -13.34
CA PHE A 230 -1.54 4.01 -13.05
C PHE A 230 -2.87 3.45 -13.54
N LYS A 231 -2.86 2.24 -14.06
CA LYS A 231 -4.09 1.48 -14.35
C LYS A 231 -4.83 1.13 -13.06
N PHE A 232 -4.09 0.78 -12.02
CA PHE A 232 -4.60 0.54 -10.68
C PHE A 232 -3.62 1.01 -9.63
N VAL A 233 -4.15 1.67 -8.60
CA VAL A 233 -3.44 1.94 -7.35
C VAL A 233 -4.46 2.20 -6.23
N ARG A 234 -4.19 1.72 -5.04
CA ARG A 234 -4.91 2.11 -3.83
C ARG A 234 -4.11 3.20 -3.14
N VAL A 235 -4.75 4.32 -2.88
CA VAL A 235 -4.15 5.48 -2.21
C VAL A 235 -4.66 5.51 -0.78
N ASP A 236 -3.76 5.33 0.19
CA ASP A 236 -4.11 5.21 1.60
C ASP A 236 -3.78 6.52 2.33
N PHE A 237 -4.79 7.14 2.96
CA PHE A 237 -4.65 8.41 3.67
C PHE A 237 -4.97 8.28 5.16
N TYR A 238 -4.38 9.17 5.94
CA TYR A 238 -4.74 9.45 7.32
C TYR A 238 -5.30 10.88 7.43
N GLU A 239 -6.24 11.08 8.36
CA GLU A 239 -6.70 12.42 8.77
C GLU A 239 -6.38 12.62 10.24
N VAL A 240 -5.46 13.55 10.54
CA VAL A 240 -5.00 13.82 11.91
C VAL A 240 -4.87 15.31 12.09
N ASP A 241 -5.44 15.84 13.18
CA ASP A 241 -5.38 17.28 13.56
C ASP A 241 -5.78 18.23 12.42
N GLY A 242 -6.82 17.83 11.64
CA GLY A 242 -7.34 18.64 10.55
C GLY A 242 -6.44 18.68 9.31
N ARG A 243 -5.53 17.72 9.15
CA ARG A 243 -4.63 17.58 8.00
C ARG A 243 -4.73 16.18 7.40
N VAL A 244 -4.58 16.11 6.08
CA VAL A 244 -4.48 14.86 5.33
C VAL A 244 -3.01 14.47 5.19
N PHE A 245 -2.71 13.20 5.48
CA PHE A 245 -1.40 12.62 5.25
C PHE A 245 -1.51 11.41 4.31
N LEU A 246 -0.60 11.30 3.35
CA LEU A 246 -0.46 10.08 2.56
C LEU A 246 0.30 9.03 3.35
N GLY A 247 -0.31 7.85 3.51
CA GLY A 247 0.30 6.68 4.15
C GLY A 247 1.11 5.84 3.16
N GLU A 248 0.47 5.42 2.06
CA GLU A 248 1.12 4.63 1.01
C GLU A 248 0.35 4.64 -0.32
N LEU A 249 1.05 4.24 -1.39
CA LEU A 249 0.47 3.83 -2.66
C LEU A 249 0.64 2.31 -2.82
N THR A 250 -0.48 1.58 -2.84
CA THR A 250 -0.49 0.11 -2.88
C THR A 250 -0.92 -0.40 -4.25
N PHE A 251 -0.07 -1.19 -4.91
CA PHE A 251 -0.35 -1.76 -6.23
C PHE A 251 -0.89 -3.19 -6.18
N THR A 252 -0.60 -3.92 -5.11
CA THR A 252 -1.00 -5.32 -4.89
C THR A 252 -1.72 -5.48 -3.55
N PRO A 253 -2.90 -4.86 -3.36
CA PRO A 253 -3.62 -4.91 -2.09
C PRO A 253 -3.86 -6.37 -1.66
N GLY A 254 -3.56 -6.67 -0.38
CA GLY A 254 -3.68 -8.01 0.20
C GLY A 254 -2.90 -9.08 -0.58
N ALA A 255 -1.75 -8.71 -1.18
CA ALA A 255 -0.97 -9.57 -2.07
C ALA A 255 -1.84 -10.22 -3.19
N MET A 256 -2.90 -9.54 -3.62
CA MET A 256 -3.89 -9.97 -4.63
C MET A 256 -4.70 -11.22 -4.22
N THR A 257 -4.65 -11.64 -2.96
CA THR A 257 -5.29 -12.87 -2.46
C THR A 257 -6.57 -12.63 -1.66
N PHE A 258 -7.05 -11.37 -1.58
CA PHE A 258 -8.32 -11.05 -0.94
C PHE A 258 -9.50 -11.60 -1.75
N LYS A 259 -10.62 -11.85 -1.08
CA LYS A 259 -11.86 -12.32 -1.71
C LYS A 259 -13.04 -11.46 -1.28
N TYR A 260 -13.94 -11.18 -2.20
CA TYR A 260 -15.30 -10.75 -1.86
C TYR A 260 -16.19 -11.95 -1.55
N LYS A 261 -17.38 -11.69 -1.00
CA LYS A 261 -18.32 -12.73 -0.55
C LYS A 261 -18.74 -13.69 -1.65
N ASN A 262 -18.89 -13.18 -2.87
CA ASN A 262 -19.32 -13.96 -4.02
C ASN A 262 -18.49 -13.60 -5.26
N ASP A 263 -18.55 -14.46 -6.27
CA ASP A 263 -17.77 -14.28 -7.50
C ASP A 263 -18.29 -13.10 -8.34
N ASP A 264 -19.58 -12.80 -8.27
CA ASP A 264 -20.18 -11.67 -9.00
C ASP A 264 -19.59 -10.33 -8.52
N ASP A 265 -19.32 -10.18 -7.22
CA ASP A 265 -18.66 -8.99 -6.68
C ASP A 265 -17.22 -8.86 -7.18
N ASN A 266 -16.49 -9.98 -7.31
CA ASN A 266 -15.14 -9.97 -7.88
C ASN A 266 -15.15 -9.49 -9.35
N ILE A 267 -16.13 -9.93 -10.15
CA ILE A 267 -16.33 -9.51 -11.55
C ILE A 267 -16.77 -8.04 -11.60
N LYS A 268 -17.74 -7.65 -10.76
CA LYS A 268 -18.24 -6.28 -10.69
C LYS A 268 -17.13 -5.27 -10.39
N VAL A 269 -16.29 -5.53 -9.39
CA VAL A 269 -15.14 -4.67 -9.11
C VAL A 269 -14.10 -4.76 -10.22
N GLY A 270 -13.88 -5.96 -10.76
CA GLY A 270 -13.02 -6.17 -11.92
C GLY A 270 -13.42 -5.33 -13.13
N SER A 271 -14.74 -5.12 -13.36
CA SER A 271 -15.25 -4.32 -14.49
C SER A 271 -14.86 -2.84 -14.41
N LEU A 272 -14.51 -2.32 -13.21
CA LEU A 272 -14.03 -0.95 -13.04
C LEU A 272 -12.62 -0.74 -13.59
N LEU A 273 -11.84 -1.81 -13.76
CA LEU A 273 -10.46 -1.78 -14.25
C LEU A 273 -10.39 -2.16 -15.72
N LYS A 274 -9.86 -1.26 -16.55
CA LYS A 274 -9.52 -1.54 -17.97
C LYS A 274 -8.03 -1.82 -18.07
N LEU A 275 -7.66 -3.00 -18.59
CA LEU A 275 -6.28 -3.41 -18.84
C LEU A 275 -5.70 -2.79 -20.11
#